data_d437d384d468608903b8eccba9c7f161
#
_entry.id   d437d384d468608903b8eccba9c7f161
#
_cell.length_a   1.000
_cell.length_b   1.000
_cell.length_c   1.000
_cell.angle_alpha   90.00
_cell.angle_beta   90.00
_cell.angle_gamma   90.00
#
_symmetry.space_group_name_H-M   'P 1'
#
loop_
_entity.id
_entity.type
_entity.pdbx_description
1 polymer ?
#
loop_
_entity_poly.entity_id
_entity_poly.type
_entity_poly.pdbx_seq_one_letter_code
_entity_poly.pdbx_strand_id
1 'polypeptide(L)'
;MRIHGVVLAALLAAASGILVAGGHWLHGTGILFGVAYGVIIQRSRMCFVTAFYGNAYLMRGILLGLLIASIASYVLLKTGVVAAPHAVAFGIHVFVGSLLFGFLMPFVGGCMLGTIYRLGTGISTSAAAFLGILLGNLLGPVLVWDLTKALAAPTTGFVMSVAVGLEAALAVNLAAIAALLYLTKRAVPLSITPWRIREPWPAWAGGLALGVVFAVQFAVWGLFVAQLPWRGQCCMWPTPRRVCASRQPG
;
A
#
# COMPACT_ATOMS: atom_id res chain seq x y z
N MET A 1 -15.47 -13.36 -22.36
CA MET A 1 -14.46 -12.84 -21.41
C MET A 1 -14.98 -12.54 -20.00
N ARG A 2 -16.24 -12.12 -19.78
CA ARG A 2 -16.76 -11.84 -18.42
C ARG A 2 -16.94 -13.09 -17.54
N ILE A 3 -17.32 -14.22 -18.11
CA ILE A 3 -17.57 -15.48 -17.37
C ILE A 3 -16.28 -16.04 -16.78
N HIS A 4 -15.20 -16.08 -17.56
CA HIS A 4 -13.90 -16.59 -17.08
C HIS A 4 -13.33 -15.79 -15.90
N GLY A 5 -13.52 -14.44 -15.90
CA GLY A 5 -13.08 -13.61 -14.78
C GLY A 5 -13.86 -13.85 -13.50
N VAL A 6 -15.18 -14.06 -13.60
CA VAL A 6 -16.04 -14.38 -12.46
C VAL A 6 -15.71 -15.77 -11.90
N VAL A 7 -15.52 -16.76 -12.78
CA VAL A 7 -15.14 -18.12 -12.39
C VAL A 7 -13.77 -18.11 -11.68
N LEU A 8 -12.78 -17.40 -12.23
CA LEU A 8 -11.46 -17.28 -11.60
C LEU A 8 -11.55 -16.60 -10.22
N ALA A 9 -12.31 -15.50 -10.10
CA ALA A 9 -12.50 -14.84 -8.82
C ALA A 9 -13.20 -15.74 -7.80
N ALA A 10 -14.20 -16.51 -8.22
CA ALA A 10 -14.88 -17.48 -7.36
C ALA A 10 -13.95 -18.63 -6.91
N LEU A 11 -13.10 -19.15 -7.82
CA LEU A 11 -12.11 -20.16 -7.50
C LEU A 11 -11.07 -19.64 -6.51
N LEU A 12 -10.58 -18.42 -6.69
CA LEU A 12 -9.64 -17.78 -5.75
C LEU A 12 -10.29 -17.53 -4.39
N ALA A 13 -11.56 -17.12 -4.36
CA ALA A 13 -12.30 -16.94 -3.11
C ALA A 13 -12.53 -18.28 -2.40
N ALA A 14 -12.84 -19.35 -3.14
CA ALA A 14 -12.97 -20.69 -2.57
C ALA A 14 -11.62 -21.21 -2.03
N ALA A 15 -10.53 -21.03 -2.79
CA ALA A 15 -9.18 -21.36 -2.35
C ALA A 15 -8.77 -20.60 -1.08
N SER A 16 -9.13 -19.30 -0.99
CA SER A 16 -8.88 -18.53 0.23
C SER A 16 -9.65 -19.09 1.43
N GLY A 17 -10.90 -19.50 1.25
CA GLY A 17 -11.71 -20.12 2.29
C GLY A 17 -11.09 -21.43 2.79
N ILE A 18 -10.61 -22.28 1.89
CA ILE A 18 -9.93 -23.55 2.24
C ILE A 18 -8.64 -23.28 3.02
N LEU A 19 -7.84 -22.29 2.61
CA LEU A 19 -6.61 -21.94 3.32
C LEU A 19 -6.88 -21.36 4.72
N VAL A 20 -7.94 -20.55 4.86
CA VAL A 20 -8.36 -20.03 6.17
C VAL A 20 -8.80 -21.19 7.08
N ALA A 21 -9.61 -22.11 6.57
CA ALA A 21 -10.07 -23.28 7.32
C ALA A 21 -8.91 -24.23 7.69
N GLY A 22 -7.87 -24.33 6.86
CA GLY A 22 -6.65 -25.09 7.11
C GLY A 22 -5.65 -24.43 8.06
N GLY A 23 -5.99 -23.32 8.72
CA GLY A 23 -5.10 -22.61 9.64
C GLY A 23 -4.09 -21.66 8.96
N HIS A 24 -4.06 -21.61 7.63
CA HIS A 24 -3.21 -20.69 6.85
C HIS A 24 -3.93 -19.36 6.54
N TRP A 25 -4.57 -18.81 7.55
CA TRP A 25 -5.45 -17.66 7.42
C TRP A 25 -4.74 -16.40 6.87
N LEU A 26 -3.43 -16.22 7.11
CA LEU A 26 -2.65 -15.10 6.55
C LEU A 26 -2.61 -15.13 5.01
N HIS A 27 -2.39 -16.32 4.44
CA HIS A 27 -2.36 -16.51 3.00
C HIS A 27 -3.77 -16.43 2.39
N GLY A 28 -4.77 -16.99 3.07
CA GLY A 28 -6.15 -16.94 2.64
C GLY A 28 -6.71 -15.52 2.62
N THR A 29 -6.52 -14.75 3.69
CA THR A 29 -6.94 -13.34 3.74
C THR A 29 -6.20 -12.49 2.71
N GLY A 30 -4.89 -12.76 2.48
CA GLY A 30 -4.11 -12.11 1.44
C GLY A 30 -4.70 -12.29 0.04
N ILE A 31 -5.13 -13.51 -0.32
CA ILE A 31 -5.79 -13.78 -1.60
C ILE A 31 -7.12 -13.02 -1.71
N LEU A 32 -7.93 -13.03 -0.65
CA LEU A 32 -9.23 -12.33 -0.63
C LEU A 32 -9.06 -10.82 -0.88
N PHE A 33 -8.15 -10.19 -0.15
CA PHE A 33 -7.84 -8.76 -0.36
C PHE A 33 -7.25 -8.51 -1.73
N GLY A 34 -6.39 -9.40 -2.25
CA GLY A 34 -5.84 -9.31 -3.60
C GLY A 34 -6.94 -9.31 -4.67
N VAL A 35 -7.95 -10.17 -4.55
CA VAL A 35 -9.12 -10.20 -5.45
C VAL A 35 -9.92 -8.90 -5.32
N ALA A 36 -10.17 -8.41 -4.11
CA ALA A 36 -10.89 -7.16 -3.88
C ALA A 36 -10.17 -5.96 -4.54
N TYR A 37 -8.86 -5.81 -4.31
CA TYR A 37 -8.05 -4.79 -4.97
C TYR A 37 -8.09 -4.92 -6.49
N GLY A 38 -7.94 -6.14 -7.02
CA GLY A 38 -7.97 -6.41 -8.45
C GLY A 38 -9.28 -5.96 -9.10
N VAL A 39 -10.42 -6.27 -8.48
CA VAL A 39 -11.74 -5.86 -8.96
C VAL A 39 -11.91 -4.34 -8.93
N ILE A 40 -11.51 -3.69 -7.83
CA ILE A 40 -11.63 -2.23 -7.70
C ILE A 40 -10.75 -1.51 -8.73
N ILE A 41 -9.49 -1.92 -8.89
CA ILE A 41 -8.55 -1.32 -9.84
C ILE A 41 -9.03 -1.51 -11.27
N GLN A 42 -9.52 -2.71 -11.60
CA GLN A 42 -10.07 -3.03 -12.92
C GLN A 42 -11.29 -2.17 -13.24
N ARG A 43 -12.19 -1.97 -12.29
CA ARG A 43 -13.41 -1.19 -12.47
C ARG A 43 -13.14 0.32 -12.53
N SER A 44 -12.25 0.82 -11.70
CA SER A 44 -11.93 2.24 -11.61
C SER A 44 -10.84 2.70 -12.59
N ARG A 45 -10.10 1.76 -13.20
CA ARG A 45 -8.96 2.02 -14.10
C ARG A 45 -7.93 2.97 -13.46
N MET A 46 -7.78 2.90 -12.14
CA MET A 46 -6.87 3.77 -11.40
C MET A 46 -5.43 3.35 -11.62
N CYS A 47 -4.60 4.31 -12.00
CA CYS A 47 -3.15 4.15 -12.10
C CYS A 47 -2.47 5.42 -11.61
N PHE A 48 -1.50 5.29 -10.70
CA PHE A 48 -0.75 6.43 -10.19
C PHE A 48 -0.03 7.20 -11.30
N VAL A 49 0.59 6.49 -12.24
CA VAL A 49 1.28 7.12 -13.36
C VAL A 49 0.34 8.00 -14.18
N THR A 50 -0.85 7.49 -14.52
CA THR A 50 -1.84 8.27 -15.28
C THR A 50 -2.33 9.49 -14.51
N ALA A 51 -2.41 9.42 -13.18
CA ALA A 51 -2.78 10.55 -12.34
C ALA A 51 -1.71 11.65 -12.37
N PHE A 52 -0.41 11.29 -12.33
CA PHE A 52 0.70 12.25 -12.42
C PHE A 52 0.89 12.82 -13.82
N TYR A 53 0.47 12.13 -14.88
CA TYR A 53 0.47 12.66 -16.25
C TYR A 53 -0.62 13.71 -16.54
N GLY A 54 -1.20 14.31 -15.49
CA GLY A 54 -2.12 15.45 -15.61
C GLY A 54 -3.60 15.06 -15.52
N ASN A 55 -3.94 13.81 -15.20
CA ASN A 55 -5.34 13.46 -14.96
C ASN A 55 -5.76 13.79 -13.53
N ALA A 56 -6.12 15.05 -13.31
CA ALA A 56 -6.55 15.55 -11.99
C ALA A 56 -7.78 14.81 -11.43
N TYR A 57 -8.61 14.22 -12.29
CA TYR A 57 -9.77 13.41 -11.87
C TYR A 57 -9.33 12.12 -11.17
N LEU A 58 -8.35 11.41 -11.73
CA LEU A 58 -7.78 10.21 -11.10
C LEU A 58 -6.98 10.56 -9.84
N MET A 59 -6.25 11.67 -9.86
CA MET A 59 -5.50 12.15 -8.70
C MET A 59 -6.42 12.38 -7.50
N ARG A 60 -7.58 13.01 -7.71
CA ARG A 60 -8.57 13.19 -6.63
C ARG A 60 -9.08 11.87 -6.05
N GLY A 61 -9.37 10.89 -6.91
CA GLY A 61 -9.77 9.57 -6.44
C GLY A 61 -8.72 8.94 -5.53
N ILE A 62 -7.44 9.02 -5.92
CA ILE A 62 -6.32 8.52 -5.12
C ILE A 62 -6.21 9.28 -3.79
N LEU A 63 -6.31 10.61 -3.80
CA LEU A 63 -6.23 11.43 -2.60
C LEU A 63 -7.37 11.14 -1.62
N LEU A 64 -8.59 10.90 -2.12
CA LEU A 64 -9.73 10.47 -1.29
C LEU A 64 -9.49 9.11 -0.64
N GLY A 65 -8.91 8.16 -1.38
CA GLY A 65 -8.51 6.87 -0.83
C GLY A 65 -7.45 6.99 0.26
N LEU A 66 -6.42 7.81 0.03
CA LEU A 66 -5.38 8.11 1.02
C LEU A 66 -5.94 8.79 2.27
N LEU A 67 -6.94 9.67 2.12
CA LEU A 67 -7.59 10.33 3.25
C LEU A 67 -8.26 9.31 4.16
N ILE A 68 -9.05 8.39 3.60
CA ILE A 68 -9.69 7.31 4.38
C ILE A 68 -8.63 6.42 5.03
N ALA A 69 -7.60 6.00 4.26
CA ALA A 69 -6.53 5.16 4.77
C ALA A 69 -5.78 5.82 5.94
N SER A 70 -5.52 7.13 5.87
CA SER A 70 -4.84 7.88 6.93
C SER A 70 -5.66 7.95 8.20
N ILE A 71 -6.97 8.27 8.07
CA ILE A 71 -7.87 8.33 9.23
C ILE A 71 -8.03 6.95 9.86
N ALA A 72 -8.25 5.91 9.04
CA ALA A 72 -8.37 4.55 9.53
C ALA A 72 -7.10 4.07 10.25
N SER A 73 -5.93 4.32 9.68
CA SER A 73 -4.64 3.99 10.30
C SER A 73 -4.47 4.68 11.66
N TYR A 74 -4.82 5.95 11.73
CA TYR A 74 -4.76 6.71 13.00
C TYR A 74 -5.67 6.10 14.06
N VAL A 75 -6.94 5.83 13.71
CA VAL A 75 -7.92 5.25 14.65
C VAL A 75 -7.43 3.88 15.13
N LEU A 76 -6.96 3.01 14.23
CA LEU A 76 -6.50 1.67 14.56
C LEU A 76 -5.23 1.66 15.42
N LEU A 77 -4.33 2.63 15.21
CA LEU A 77 -3.15 2.80 16.06
C LEU A 77 -3.52 3.35 17.43
N LYS A 78 -4.45 4.32 17.50
CA LYS A 78 -4.88 4.93 18.76
C LYS A 78 -5.68 3.96 19.63
N THR A 79 -6.50 3.10 19.02
CA THR A 79 -7.25 2.04 19.72
C THR A 79 -6.38 0.87 20.16
N GLY A 80 -5.11 0.82 19.74
CA GLY A 80 -4.19 -0.28 20.08
C GLY A 80 -4.48 -1.60 19.38
N VAL A 81 -5.42 -1.61 18.43
CA VAL A 81 -5.75 -2.79 17.60
C VAL A 81 -4.56 -3.21 16.76
N VAL A 82 -3.77 -2.24 16.31
CA VAL A 82 -2.55 -2.48 15.54
C VAL A 82 -1.36 -2.04 16.35
N ALA A 83 -0.33 -2.88 16.44
CA ALA A 83 0.94 -2.52 17.06
C ALA A 83 1.59 -1.35 16.29
N ALA A 84 2.32 -0.52 17.02
CA ALA A 84 3.04 0.60 16.43
C ALA A 84 3.94 0.11 15.26
N PRO A 85 3.95 0.80 14.12
CA PRO A 85 4.75 0.41 12.97
C PRO A 85 6.24 0.40 13.33
N HIS A 86 6.97 -0.56 12.79
CA HIS A 86 8.42 -0.59 12.97
C HIS A 86 9.05 0.67 12.37
N ALA A 87 9.93 1.29 13.15
CA ALA A 87 10.71 2.42 12.69
C ALA A 87 11.68 1.95 11.59
N VAL A 88 11.45 2.39 10.37
CA VAL A 88 12.43 2.22 9.28
C VAL A 88 13.35 3.44 9.29
N ALA A 89 14.66 3.21 9.24
CA ALA A 89 15.62 4.30 9.14
C ALA A 89 15.37 5.07 7.84
N PHE A 90 14.96 6.34 7.99
CA PHE A 90 14.76 7.23 6.84
C PHE A 90 16.11 7.87 6.50
N GLY A 91 16.78 7.32 5.51
CA GLY A 91 18.12 7.75 5.10
C GLY A 91 18.19 8.08 3.62
N ILE A 92 19.38 8.47 3.18
CA ILE A 92 19.66 8.85 1.79
C ILE A 92 19.32 7.72 0.80
N HIS A 93 19.43 6.46 1.24
CA HIS A 93 19.07 5.28 0.45
C HIS A 93 17.57 5.23 0.10
N VAL A 94 16.69 5.64 1.03
CA VAL A 94 15.23 5.72 0.77
C VAL A 94 14.93 6.83 -0.22
N PHE A 95 15.60 7.99 -0.05
CA PHE A 95 15.43 9.13 -0.96
C PHE A 95 15.88 8.79 -2.38
N VAL A 96 17.08 8.25 -2.55
CA VAL A 96 17.62 7.85 -3.85
C VAL A 96 16.78 6.74 -4.48
N GLY A 97 16.40 5.72 -3.70
CA GLY A 97 15.57 4.63 -4.17
C GLY A 97 14.18 5.10 -4.65
N SER A 98 13.52 5.99 -3.91
CA SER A 98 12.22 6.55 -4.29
C SER A 98 12.31 7.47 -5.52
N LEU A 99 13.39 8.25 -5.63
CA LEU A 99 13.64 9.09 -6.79
C LEU A 99 13.83 8.25 -8.07
N LEU A 100 14.70 7.22 -8.00
CA LEU A 100 14.92 6.29 -9.11
C LEU A 100 13.64 5.55 -9.49
N PHE A 101 12.89 5.06 -8.51
CA PHE A 101 11.62 4.40 -8.75
C PHE A 101 10.61 5.33 -9.45
N GLY A 102 10.46 6.57 -8.95
CA GLY A 102 9.59 7.57 -9.55
C GLY A 102 9.98 7.94 -10.98
N PHE A 103 11.29 8.07 -11.24
CA PHE A 103 11.83 8.37 -12.55
C PHE A 103 11.63 7.21 -13.56
N LEU A 104 11.76 5.96 -13.12
CA LEU A 104 11.61 4.78 -13.96
C LEU A 104 10.13 4.42 -14.23
N MET A 105 9.20 4.84 -13.37
CA MET A 105 7.76 4.56 -13.52
C MET A 105 7.17 4.88 -14.90
N PRO A 106 7.45 6.04 -15.52
CA PRO A 106 6.97 6.38 -16.85
C PRO A 106 7.43 5.41 -17.94
N PHE A 107 8.69 4.97 -17.87
CA PHE A 107 9.28 4.06 -18.87
C PHE A 107 8.63 2.67 -18.84
N VAL A 108 8.24 2.20 -17.67
CA VAL A 108 7.49 0.94 -17.49
C VAL A 108 6.03 1.09 -17.94
N GLY A 109 5.54 2.33 -18.06
CA GLY A 109 4.17 2.63 -18.48
C GLY A 109 3.12 2.34 -17.42
N GLY A 110 3.51 2.09 -16.15
CA GLY A 110 2.60 1.85 -15.04
C GLY A 110 3.31 1.79 -13.69
N CYS A 111 2.60 2.09 -12.61
CA CYS A 111 3.04 1.76 -11.26
C CYS A 111 2.95 0.24 -11.04
N MET A 112 3.44 -0.27 -9.92
CA MET A 112 3.39 -1.70 -9.58
C MET A 112 1.98 -2.29 -9.76
N LEU A 113 0.95 -1.63 -9.24
CA LEU A 113 -0.46 -2.04 -9.40
C LEU A 113 -0.92 -1.98 -10.85
N GLY A 114 -0.54 -0.92 -11.58
CA GLY A 114 -0.85 -0.78 -13.00
C GLY A 114 -0.18 -1.85 -13.87
N THR A 115 1.04 -2.26 -13.53
CA THR A 115 1.77 -3.34 -14.20
C THR A 115 1.08 -4.69 -14.00
N ILE A 116 0.67 -5.01 -12.78
CA ILE A 116 -0.06 -6.25 -12.47
C ILE A 116 -1.41 -6.27 -13.18
N TYR A 117 -2.14 -5.15 -13.19
CA TYR A 117 -3.40 -5.04 -13.92
C TYR A 117 -3.21 -5.26 -15.43
N ARG A 118 -2.22 -4.62 -16.04
CA ARG A 118 -1.91 -4.77 -17.47
C ARG A 118 -1.44 -6.17 -17.82
N LEU A 119 -0.69 -6.82 -16.92
CA LEU A 119 -0.33 -8.23 -17.08
C LEU A 119 -1.58 -9.10 -17.15
N GLY A 120 -2.55 -8.88 -16.27
CA GLY A 120 -3.84 -9.57 -16.29
C GLY A 120 -4.69 -9.30 -17.55
N THR A 121 -4.45 -8.18 -18.26
CA THR A 121 -5.08 -7.89 -19.55
C THR A 121 -4.32 -8.45 -20.76
N GLY A 122 -3.19 -9.13 -20.55
CA GLY A 122 -2.41 -9.80 -21.59
C GLY A 122 -1.41 -8.92 -22.34
N ILE A 123 -1.03 -7.76 -21.76
CA ILE A 123 -0.03 -6.86 -22.36
C ILE A 123 1.37 -7.42 -22.10
N SER A 124 2.07 -7.85 -23.15
CA SER A 124 3.38 -8.52 -23.06
C SER A 124 4.49 -7.66 -22.45
N THR A 125 4.51 -6.36 -22.71
CA THR A 125 5.47 -5.42 -22.09
C THR A 125 5.35 -5.39 -20.57
N SER A 126 4.14 -5.56 -20.03
CA SER A 126 3.90 -5.64 -18.59
C SER A 126 4.40 -6.95 -17.97
N ALA A 127 4.51 -8.03 -18.77
CA ALA A 127 5.12 -9.28 -18.30
C ALA A 127 6.62 -9.10 -18.02
N ALA A 128 7.34 -8.43 -18.91
CA ALA A 128 8.77 -8.11 -18.69
C ALA A 128 8.97 -7.21 -17.46
N ALA A 129 8.11 -6.18 -17.30
CA ALA A 129 8.17 -5.32 -16.14
C ALA A 129 7.85 -6.07 -14.83
N PHE A 130 6.89 -7.00 -14.85
CA PHE A 130 6.55 -7.84 -13.71
C PHE A 130 7.69 -8.79 -13.33
N LEU A 131 8.35 -9.41 -14.30
CA LEU A 131 9.57 -10.19 -14.06
C LEU A 131 10.67 -9.33 -13.43
N GLY A 132 10.85 -8.09 -13.89
CA GLY A 132 11.76 -7.14 -13.28
C GLY A 132 11.43 -6.84 -11.82
N ILE A 133 10.13 -6.69 -11.47
CA ILE A 133 9.68 -6.52 -10.09
C ILE A 133 10.00 -7.76 -9.24
N LEU A 134 9.75 -8.97 -9.76
CA LEU A 134 10.06 -10.22 -9.05
C LEU A 134 11.55 -10.38 -8.80
N LEU A 135 12.36 -10.19 -9.84
CA LEU A 135 13.83 -10.27 -9.74
C LEU A 135 14.38 -9.20 -8.81
N GLY A 136 13.88 -7.96 -8.90
CA GLY A 136 14.28 -6.87 -8.01
C GLY A 136 13.97 -7.16 -6.54
N ASN A 137 12.81 -7.72 -6.24
CA ASN A 137 12.46 -8.12 -4.87
C ASN A 137 13.27 -9.31 -4.36
N LEU A 138 13.66 -10.25 -5.24
CA LEU A 138 14.46 -11.41 -4.87
C LEU A 138 15.94 -11.07 -4.71
N LEU A 139 16.50 -10.33 -5.67
CA LEU A 139 17.93 -10.01 -5.70
C LEU A 139 18.29 -8.75 -4.90
N GLY A 140 17.35 -7.80 -4.77
CA GLY A 140 17.58 -6.54 -4.07
C GLY A 140 18.09 -6.72 -2.63
N PRO A 141 17.43 -7.52 -1.78
CA PRO A 141 17.93 -7.78 -0.43
C PRO A 141 19.32 -8.41 -0.38
N VAL A 142 19.71 -9.18 -1.39
CA VAL A 142 21.01 -9.85 -1.43
C VAL A 142 22.09 -8.93 -1.97
N LEU A 143 21.84 -8.24 -3.09
CA LEU A 143 22.83 -7.43 -3.78
C LEU A 143 23.03 -6.05 -3.15
N VAL A 144 21.96 -5.45 -2.63
CA VAL A 144 21.97 -4.05 -2.17
C VAL A 144 21.99 -3.97 -0.64
N TRP A 145 21.95 -5.12 0.07
CA TRP A 145 21.90 -5.16 1.53
C TRP A 145 23.05 -4.45 2.22
N ASP A 146 24.29 -4.73 1.79
CA ASP A 146 25.46 -4.11 2.40
C ASP A 146 25.57 -2.62 2.07
N LEU A 147 25.17 -2.24 0.85
CA LEU A 147 25.11 -0.85 0.44
C LEU A 147 24.02 -0.09 1.24
N THR A 148 22.84 -0.69 1.41
CA THR A 148 21.78 -0.07 2.22
C THR A 148 22.16 0.05 3.68
N LYS A 149 22.86 -0.92 4.26
CA LYS A 149 23.40 -0.83 5.62
C LYS A 149 24.41 0.31 5.76
N ALA A 150 25.34 0.41 4.81
CA ALA A 150 26.36 1.47 4.83
C ALA A 150 25.73 2.86 4.71
N LEU A 151 24.73 3.02 3.86
CA LEU A 151 24.01 4.28 3.66
C LEU A 151 23.00 4.58 4.79
N ALA A 152 22.51 3.54 5.51
CA ALA A 152 21.61 3.69 6.64
C ALA A 152 22.36 3.93 7.96
N ALA A 153 23.61 3.51 8.07
CA ALA A 153 24.41 3.58 9.30
C ALA A 153 24.50 4.99 9.95
N PRO A 154 24.61 6.09 9.19
CA PRO A 154 24.64 7.43 9.76
C PRO A 154 23.26 8.00 10.10
N THR A 155 22.16 7.32 9.78
CA THR A 155 20.80 7.85 9.95
C THR A 155 20.08 7.20 11.12
N THR A 156 19.66 8.02 12.07
CA THR A 156 18.73 7.59 13.12
C THR A 156 17.37 7.32 12.50
N GLY A 157 16.74 6.18 12.83
CA GLY A 157 15.40 5.88 12.35
C GLY A 157 14.41 7.00 12.73
N PHE A 158 14.02 7.79 11.75
CA PHE A 158 13.04 8.86 11.93
C PHE A 158 11.66 8.32 11.66
N VAL A 159 10.86 8.16 12.70
CA VAL A 159 9.44 7.87 12.59
C VAL A 159 8.69 9.12 12.97
N MET A 160 8.04 9.75 12.03
CA MET A 160 7.34 11.01 12.22
C MET A 160 6.30 10.92 13.35
N SER A 161 5.59 9.79 13.46
CA SER A 161 4.62 9.57 14.54
C SER A 161 5.25 9.46 15.93
N VAL A 162 6.52 9.04 16.02
CA VAL A 162 7.27 8.96 17.30
C VAL A 162 7.94 10.28 17.62
N ALA A 163 8.46 10.99 16.62
CA ALA A 163 9.21 12.23 16.80
C ALA A 163 8.32 13.43 17.10
N VAL A 164 7.15 13.53 16.45
CA VAL A 164 6.25 14.69 16.52
C VAL A 164 4.93 14.35 17.23
N GLY A 165 4.69 13.07 17.46
CA GLY A 165 3.42 12.56 17.99
C GLY A 165 2.47 12.11 16.88
N LEU A 166 1.62 11.12 17.20
CA LEU A 166 0.69 10.52 16.25
C LEU A 166 -0.32 11.54 15.72
N GLU A 167 -0.78 12.46 16.56
CA GLU A 167 -1.79 13.47 16.20
C GLU A 167 -1.22 14.53 15.27
N ALA A 168 0.00 15.00 15.53
CA ALA A 168 0.65 15.98 14.66
C ALA A 168 1.07 15.35 13.32
N ALA A 169 1.49 14.10 13.31
CA ALA A 169 1.77 13.37 12.06
C ALA A 169 0.51 13.21 11.19
N LEU A 170 -0.64 12.93 11.81
CA LEU A 170 -1.92 12.90 11.10
C LEU A 170 -2.29 14.29 10.56
N ALA A 171 -2.14 15.35 11.38
CA ALA A 171 -2.46 16.71 10.96
C ALA A 171 -1.63 17.15 9.75
N VAL A 172 -0.34 16.86 9.73
CA VAL A 172 0.56 17.15 8.59
C VAL A 172 0.13 16.37 7.34
N ASN A 173 -0.20 15.09 7.50
CA ASN A 173 -0.65 14.26 6.37
C ASN A 173 -1.98 14.77 5.81
N LEU A 174 -2.95 15.08 6.66
CA LEU A 174 -4.24 15.63 6.24
C LEU A 174 -4.09 17.01 5.59
N ALA A 175 -3.21 17.87 6.11
CA ALA A 175 -2.90 19.16 5.52
C ALA A 175 -2.29 19.00 4.12
N ALA A 176 -1.36 18.06 3.94
CA ALA A 176 -0.78 17.75 2.63
C ALA A 176 -1.82 17.24 1.64
N ILE A 177 -2.70 16.32 2.05
CA ILE A 177 -3.79 15.81 1.21
C ILE A 177 -4.76 16.95 0.85
N ALA A 178 -5.14 17.81 1.81
CA ALA A 178 -6.02 18.94 1.59
C ALA A 178 -5.40 19.96 0.61
N ALA A 179 -4.11 20.26 0.76
CA ALA A 179 -3.39 21.15 -0.15
C ALA A 179 -3.37 20.57 -1.58
N LEU A 180 -3.08 19.30 -1.74
CA LEU A 180 -3.10 18.61 -3.05
C LEU A 180 -4.51 18.59 -3.66
N LEU A 181 -5.55 18.33 -2.85
CA LEU A 181 -6.94 18.41 -3.30
C LEU A 181 -7.32 19.82 -3.74
N TYR A 182 -6.86 20.84 -3.02
CA TYR A 182 -7.07 22.24 -3.40
C TYR A 182 -6.38 22.60 -4.72
N LEU A 183 -5.14 22.18 -4.92
CA LEU A 183 -4.41 22.37 -6.16
C LEU A 183 -5.10 21.67 -7.34
N THR A 184 -5.58 20.44 -7.15
CA THR A 184 -6.32 19.73 -8.20
C THR A 184 -7.68 20.35 -8.49
N LYS A 185 -8.34 20.99 -7.52
CA LYS A 185 -9.59 21.76 -7.73
C LYS A 185 -9.41 22.92 -8.71
N ARG A 186 -8.28 23.59 -8.66
CA ARG A 186 -7.95 24.69 -9.59
C ARG A 186 -7.74 24.22 -11.03
N ALA A 187 -7.25 22.98 -11.21
CA ALA A 187 -6.92 22.45 -12.53
C ALA A 187 -8.16 21.93 -13.32
N VAL A 188 -9.18 21.39 -12.63
CA VAL A 188 -10.37 20.80 -13.28
C VAL A 188 -11.60 21.02 -12.39
N PRO A 189 -12.76 21.46 -12.92
CA PRO A 189 -13.99 21.59 -12.15
C PRO A 189 -14.46 20.23 -11.57
N LEU A 190 -15.12 20.31 -10.42
CA LEU A 190 -15.59 19.12 -9.70
C LEU A 190 -16.82 18.54 -10.43
N SER A 191 -16.62 17.60 -11.34
CA SER A 191 -17.72 16.83 -11.93
C SER A 191 -17.92 15.55 -11.11
N ILE A 192 -18.99 15.50 -10.34
CA ILE A 192 -19.41 14.27 -9.65
C ILE A 192 -20.24 13.47 -10.66
N THR A 193 -19.59 12.54 -11.36
CA THR A 193 -20.30 11.59 -12.21
C THR A 193 -21.07 10.62 -11.33
N PRO A 194 -22.36 10.35 -11.63
CA PRO A 194 -23.16 9.41 -10.85
C PRO A 194 -22.56 8.00 -10.94
N TRP A 195 -22.51 7.33 -9.79
CA TRP A 195 -22.00 5.96 -9.73
C TRP A 195 -23.06 4.97 -10.21
N ARG A 196 -22.75 4.23 -11.27
CA ARG A 196 -23.56 3.10 -11.76
C ARG A 196 -22.73 1.82 -11.68
N ILE A 197 -23.26 0.80 -11.03
CA ILE A 197 -22.53 -0.47 -10.78
C ILE A 197 -22.12 -1.18 -12.08
N ARG A 198 -22.89 -1.04 -13.17
CA ARG A 198 -22.63 -1.69 -14.45
C ARG A 198 -21.63 -0.94 -15.35
N GLU A 199 -21.40 0.33 -15.10
CA GLU A 199 -20.46 1.18 -15.84
C GLU A 199 -19.07 1.20 -15.17
N PRO A 200 -18.00 1.65 -15.84
CA PRO A 200 -16.71 1.90 -15.20
C PRO A 200 -16.91 2.83 -13.99
N TRP A 201 -16.30 2.46 -12.87
CA TRP A 201 -16.47 3.25 -11.64
C TRP A 201 -15.79 4.60 -11.76
N PRO A 202 -16.42 5.68 -11.31
CA PRO A 202 -15.77 6.97 -11.26
C PRO A 202 -14.56 6.91 -10.31
N ALA A 203 -13.52 7.70 -10.60
CA ALA A 203 -12.28 7.66 -9.83
C ALA A 203 -12.48 7.91 -8.33
N TRP A 204 -13.43 8.78 -7.96
CA TRP A 204 -13.76 9.02 -6.55
C TRP A 204 -14.29 7.78 -5.85
N ALA A 205 -15.17 7.01 -6.49
CA ALA A 205 -15.72 5.77 -5.92
C ALA A 205 -14.65 4.67 -5.83
N GLY A 206 -13.80 4.56 -6.85
CA GLY A 206 -12.64 3.65 -6.83
C GLY A 206 -11.67 3.98 -5.70
N GLY A 207 -11.37 5.27 -5.50
CA GLY A 207 -10.49 5.73 -4.42
C GLY A 207 -11.08 5.44 -3.03
N LEU A 208 -12.36 5.76 -2.81
CA LEU A 208 -13.04 5.44 -1.56
C LEU A 208 -13.05 3.93 -1.28
N ALA A 209 -13.38 3.11 -2.29
CA ALA A 209 -13.38 1.66 -2.16
C ALA A 209 -11.98 1.10 -1.80
N LEU A 210 -10.92 1.61 -2.45
CA LEU A 210 -9.55 1.24 -2.12
C LEU A 210 -9.18 1.63 -0.68
N GLY A 211 -9.55 2.83 -0.25
CA GLY A 211 -9.30 3.29 1.13
C GLY A 211 -10.01 2.43 2.17
N VAL A 212 -11.26 2.04 1.91
CA VAL A 212 -12.03 1.16 2.81
C VAL A 212 -11.42 -0.24 2.86
N VAL A 213 -11.10 -0.84 1.72
CA VAL A 213 -10.47 -2.17 1.68
C VAL A 213 -9.11 -2.14 2.40
N PHE A 214 -8.33 -1.09 2.22
CA PHE A 214 -7.08 -0.90 2.95
C PHE A 214 -7.32 -0.82 4.46
N ALA A 215 -8.31 -0.04 4.92
CA ALA A 215 -8.65 0.07 6.33
C ALA A 215 -9.04 -1.27 6.95
N VAL A 216 -9.87 -2.05 6.25
CA VAL A 216 -10.28 -3.39 6.69
C VAL A 216 -9.09 -4.34 6.71
N GLN A 217 -8.26 -4.34 5.67
CA GLN A 217 -7.05 -5.16 5.62
C GLN A 217 -6.11 -4.83 6.78
N PHE A 218 -5.89 -3.54 7.03
CA PHE A 218 -5.00 -3.09 8.09
C PHE A 218 -5.53 -3.49 9.47
N ALA A 219 -6.85 -3.41 9.69
CA ALA A 219 -7.49 -3.89 10.92
C ALA A 219 -7.37 -5.40 11.09
N VAL A 220 -7.71 -6.17 10.05
CA VAL A 220 -7.65 -7.63 10.07
C VAL A 220 -6.22 -8.10 10.35
N TRP A 221 -5.25 -7.58 9.63
CA TRP A 221 -3.85 -7.97 9.82
C TRP A 221 -3.31 -7.50 11.17
N GLY A 222 -3.72 -6.32 11.65
CA GLY A 222 -3.35 -5.84 12.98
C GLY A 222 -3.81 -6.77 14.09
N LEU A 223 -5.06 -7.20 14.05
CA LEU A 223 -5.63 -8.15 15.01
C LEU A 223 -4.91 -9.50 15.00
N PHE A 224 -4.56 -9.99 13.81
CA PHE A 224 -3.92 -11.28 13.67
C PHE A 224 -2.41 -11.23 13.94
N VAL A 225 -1.70 -10.20 13.51
CA VAL A 225 -0.28 -10.03 13.81
C VAL A 225 -0.05 -9.88 15.31
N ALA A 226 -1.00 -9.27 16.03
CA ALA A 226 -0.95 -9.19 17.49
C ALA A 226 -1.00 -10.59 18.17
N GLN A 227 -1.58 -11.60 17.52
CA GLN A 227 -1.70 -12.96 18.05
C GLN A 227 -0.52 -13.87 17.68
N LEU A 228 0.33 -13.48 16.72
CA LEU A 228 1.47 -14.27 16.33
C LEU A 228 2.60 -14.18 17.37
N PRO A 229 3.24 -15.30 17.73
CA PRO A 229 4.34 -15.33 18.68
C PRO A 229 5.65 -14.73 18.15
N TRP A 230 5.56 -13.74 17.26
CA TRP A 230 6.70 -13.00 16.71
C TRP A 230 7.38 -12.08 17.73
N ARG A 231 6.96 -12.14 19.00
CA ARG A 231 7.56 -11.35 20.08
C ARG A 231 9.07 -11.61 20.29
N GLY A 232 9.61 -12.69 19.71
CA GLY A 232 11.04 -13.00 19.79
C GLY A 232 11.92 -12.54 18.62
N GLN A 233 11.35 -12.08 17.51
CA GLN A 233 12.11 -11.70 16.31
C GLN A 233 12.36 -10.19 16.15
N CYS A 234 12.23 -9.41 17.21
CA CYS A 234 12.71 -8.01 17.23
C CYS A 234 14.22 -7.87 16.98
N CYS A 235 14.95 -9.00 16.88
CA CYS A 235 16.40 -9.01 16.73
C CYS A 235 16.90 -9.18 15.29
N MET A 236 16.03 -9.24 14.27
CA MET A 236 16.48 -9.46 12.89
C MET A 236 16.92 -8.18 12.16
N TRP A 237 16.73 -7.03 12.79
CA TRP A 237 17.28 -5.75 12.35
C TRP A 237 18.22 -5.21 13.42
N PRO A 238 19.40 -4.69 13.10
CA PRO A 238 20.31 -4.12 14.10
C PRO A 238 19.77 -2.78 14.63
N THR A 239 18.71 -2.86 15.44
CA THR A 239 18.29 -1.71 16.26
C THR A 239 19.17 -1.66 17.51
N PRO A 240 19.59 -0.46 17.97
CA PRO A 240 20.36 -0.33 19.20
C PRO A 240 19.60 -0.98 20.36
N ARG A 241 20.27 -1.85 21.09
CA ARG A 241 19.75 -2.74 22.17
C ARG A 241 18.86 -2.10 23.23
N ARG A 242 18.75 -0.78 23.27
CA ARG A 242 17.97 -0.03 24.27
C ARG A 242 16.45 -0.06 24.08
N VAL A 243 15.95 -0.39 22.89
CA VAL A 243 14.49 -0.38 22.61
C VAL A 243 13.80 -1.69 23.00
N CYS A 244 14.54 -2.80 23.06
CA CYS A 244 13.98 -4.11 23.44
C CYS A 244 13.92 -4.35 24.97
N ALA A 245 14.65 -3.62 25.77
CA ALA A 245 14.79 -3.87 27.22
C ALA A 245 13.66 -3.27 28.08
N SER A 246 12.80 -2.39 27.55
CA SER A 246 11.81 -1.66 28.33
C SER A 246 10.41 -2.28 28.36
N ARG A 247 10.23 -3.51 27.88
CA ARG A 247 8.94 -4.22 27.91
C ARG A 247 9.04 -5.66 28.40
N GLN A 248 9.63 -5.88 29.58
CA GLN A 248 9.29 -7.07 30.36
C GLN A 248 8.23 -6.63 31.37
N PRO A 249 6.99 -7.19 31.33
CA PRO A 249 6.08 -7.06 32.45
C PRO A 249 6.65 -7.91 33.60
N GLY A 250 6.83 -7.27 34.78
CA GLY A 250 7.01 -7.96 36.03
C GLY A 250 5.73 -8.73 36.42
#